data_aee481b8e60f8f7da24a3a8198772886
#
_entry.id   aee481b8e60f8f7da24a3a8198772886
#
_cell.length_a   1.000
_cell.length_b   1.000
_cell.length_c   1.000
_cell.angle_alpha   90.00
_cell.angle_beta   90.00
_cell.angle_gamma   90.00
#
_symmetry.space_group_name_H-M   'P 1'
#
loop_
_entity.id
_entity.type
_entity.pdbx_description
1 polymer ?
#
loop_
_entity_poly.entity_id
_entity_poly.type
_entity_poly.pdbx_seq_one_letter_code
_entity_poly.pdbx_strand_id
1 'polypeptide(L)'
;EKSDCRIRYTVIEAYPLAPEQAIALGYPDIIAPEYRTLFEQIHSCDWGKPVNITPRFSLHKIKGDLTTYPLEENSYDVIYFDAFAPEKQPEMWSAELLGRIARSLREEGILSTYCAKGEVRRRLQQAGLTVHRTPGPPGGKREILQAIRIPSQNR
;
A
#
# COMPACT_ATOMS: atom_id res chain seq x y z
N GLU A 1 -2.22 -1.09 26.33
CA GLU A 1 -1.68 -2.42 26.06
C GLU A 1 -0.82 -2.34 24.79
N LYS A 2 0.48 -2.70 24.90
CA LYS A 2 1.35 -2.77 23.71
C LYS A 2 0.92 -4.02 22.92
N SER A 3 0.32 -3.83 21.75
CA SER A 3 0.01 -4.92 20.83
C SER A 3 1.28 -5.71 20.51
N ASP A 4 1.21 -7.04 20.57
CA ASP A 4 2.32 -7.95 20.21
C ASP A 4 2.37 -8.20 18.68
N CYS A 5 1.74 -7.34 17.91
CA CYS A 5 1.65 -7.44 16.46
C CYS A 5 3.04 -7.26 15.80
N ARG A 6 3.38 -8.16 14.89
CA ARG A 6 4.53 -8.04 13.99
C ARG A 6 4.04 -7.59 12.62
N ILE A 7 4.69 -6.56 12.08
CA ILE A 7 4.36 -6.00 10.76
C ILE A 7 5.44 -6.40 9.77
N ARG A 8 5.02 -7.00 8.66
CA ARG A 8 5.83 -7.19 7.46
C ARG A 8 5.29 -6.24 6.39
N TYR A 9 6.07 -5.24 6.04
CA TYR A 9 5.67 -4.23 5.06
C TYR A 9 6.45 -4.44 3.76
N THR A 10 5.72 -4.63 2.66
CA THR A 10 6.32 -4.72 1.32
C THR A 10 5.93 -3.47 0.54
N VAL A 11 6.91 -2.81 -0.07
CA VAL A 11 6.70 -1.69 -0.99
C VAL A 11 7.26 -2.04 -2.37
N ILE A 12 6.50 -1.74 -3.40
CA ILE A 12 6.91 -1.90 -4.80
C ILE A 12 6.97 -0.51 -5.42
N GLU A 13 8.15 -0.14 -5.94
CA GLU A 13 8.41 1.18 -6.51
C GLU A 13 9.22 1.05 -7.81
N ALA A 14 8.68 1.61 -8.89
CA ALA A 14 9.33 1.59 -10.20
C ALA A 14 10.49 2.59 -10.29
N TYR A 15 10.34 3.74 -9.63
CA TYR A 15 11.26 4.89 -9.71
C TYR A 15 11.69 5.35 -8.32
N PRO A 16 12.44 4.54 -7.56
CA PRO A 16 12.79 4.87 -6.19
C PRO A 16 13.64 6.13 -6.11
N LEU A 17 13.33 6.98 -5.13
CA LEU A 17 14.19 8.11 -4.77
C LEU A 17 15.51 7.59 -4.18
N ALA A 18 16.61 8.30 -4.44
CA ALA A 18 17.85 8.06 -3.73
C ALA A 18 17.68 8.39 -2.23
N PRO A 19 18.34 7.65 -1.32
CA PRO A 19 18.21 7.90 0.12
C PRO A 19 18.46 9.36 0.51
N GLU A 20 19.44 10.00 -0.11
CA GLU A 20 19.81 11.40 0.14
C GLU A 20 18.67 12.36 -0.21
N GLN A 21 17.93 12.08 -1.29
CA GLN A 21 16.77 12.88 -1.70
C GLN A 21 15.62 12.72 -0.69
N ALA A 22 15.36 11.51 -0.22
CA ALA A 22 14.32 11.26 0.79
C ALA A 22 14.67 11.93 2.13
N ILE A 23 15.92 11.84 2.56
CA ILE A 23 16.42 12.48 3.79
C ILE A 23 16.33 14.01 3.69
N ALA A 24 16.67 14.58 2.52
CA ALA A 24 16.61 16.03 2.28
C ALA A 24 15.18 16.62 2.36
N LEU A 25 14.13 15.79 2.32
CA LEU A 25 12.75 16.26 2.52
C LEU A 25 12.48 16.70 3.97
N GLY A 26 13.31 16.34 4.94
CA GLY A 26 13.26 16.83 6.31
C GLY A 26 12.01 16.42 7.11
N TYR A 27 11.26 15.40 6.66
CA TYR A 27 10.05 14.94 7.34
C TYR A 27 10.22 14.65 8.85
N PRO A 28 11.32 14.02 9.31
CA PRO A 28 11.49 13.78 10.74
C PRO A 28 11.49 15.06 11.57
N ASP A 29 12.08 16.14 11.04
CA ASP A 29 12.17 17.41 11.78
C ASP A 29 10.80 18.06 12.03
N ILE A 30 9.86 17.78 11.13
CA ILE A 30 8.50 18.37 11.16
C ILE A 30 7.54 17.48 11.95
N ILE A 31 7.67 16.14 11.79
CA ILE A 31 6.66 15.19 12.29
C ILE A 31 7.08 14.63 13.65
N ALA A 32 8.29 14.09 13.77
CA ALA A 32 8.76 13.36 14.94
C ALA A 32 10.29 13.23 14.92
N PRO A 33 11.04 14.23 15.44
CA PRO A 33 12.50 14.25 15.40
C PRO A 33 13.15 13.02 16.07
N GLU A 34 12.49 12.45 17.07
CA GLU A 34 12.95 11.26 17.80
C GLU A 34 13.00 10.00 16.91
N TYR A 35 12.29 9.97 15.79
CA TYR A 35 12.30 8.85 14.83
C TYR A 35 13.22 9.08 13.62
N ARG A 36 14.07 10.13 13.62
CA ARG A 36 15.00 10.43 12.53
C ARG A 36 15.82 9.20 12.10
N THR A 37 16.43 8.52 13.05
CA THR A 37 17.27 7.34 12.77
C THR A 37 16.49 6.22 12.10
N LEU A 38 15.24 5.98 12.52
CA LEU A 38 14.38 4.98 11.87
C LEU A 38 13.99 5.41 10.46
N PHE A 39 13.71 6.69 10.25
CA PHE A 39 13.40 7.23 8.92
C PHE A 39 14.58 7.05 7.97
N GLU A 40 15.79 7.41 8.39
CA GLU A 40 17.00 7.23 7.60
C GLU A 40 17.26 5.74 7.31
N GLN A 41 17.07 4.86 8.28
CA GLN A 41 17.22 3.42 8.11
C GLN A 41 16.22 2.84 7.10
N ILE A 42 14.95 3.26 7.12
CA ILE A 42 13.92 2.86 6.15
C ILE A 42 14.35 3.23 4.72
N HIS A 43 14.88 4.43 4.52
CA HIS A 43 15.26 4.89 3.19
C HIS A 43 16.60 4.30 2.71
N SER A 44 17.57 4.09 3.60
CA SER A 44 18.91 3.60 3.25
C SER A 44 19.05 2.07 3.23
N CYS A 45 18.09 1.31 3.83
CA CYS A 45 18.19 -0.15 3.83
C CYS A 45 18.13 -0.75 2.43
N ASP A 46 18.66 -1.96 2.28
CA ASP A 46 18.77 -2.67 1.00
C ASP A 46 17.43 -2.93 0.32
N TRP A 47 17.46 -2.94 -1.00
CA TRP A 47 16.37 -3.38 -1.87
C TRP A 47 16.46 -4.88 -2.16
N GLY A 48 15.32 -5.50 -2.54
CA GLY A 48 15.22 -6.89 -3.01
C GLY A 48 15.25 -7.96 -1.92
N LYS A 49 15.39 -7.58 -0.66
CA LYS A 49 15.34 -8.51 0.49
C LYS A 49 14.65 -7.88 1.69
N PRO A 50 13.99 -8.66 2.56
CA PRO A 50 13.45 -8.16 3.82
C PRO A 50 14.56 -7.71 4.77
N VAL A 51 14.39 -6.55 5.40
CA VAL A 51 15.29 -5.99 6.41
C VAL A 51 14.49 -5.69 7.68
N ASN A 52 14.97 -6.16 8.82
CA ASN A 52 14.37 -5.83 10.11
C ASN A 52 14.77 -4.42 10.53
N ILE A 53 13.83 -3.50 10.49
CA ILE A 53 14.00 -2.10 10.95
C ILE A 53 13.89 -2.04 12.48
N THR A 54 12.96 -2.81 13.06
CA THR A 54 12.82 -3.02 14.51
C THR A 54 12.52 -4.50 14.77
N PRO A 55 12.54 -4.98 16.02
CA PRO A 55 12.16 -6.36 16.33
C PRO A 55 10.75 -6.75 15.88
N ARG A 56 9.88 -5.77 15.62
CA ARG A 56 8.48 -5.98 15.25
C ARG A 56 8.11 -5.45 13.86
N PHE A 57 9.04 -4.78 13.17
CA PHE A 57 8.80 -4.21 11.85
C PHE A 57 9.88 -4.65 10.86
N SER A 58 9.48 -5.38 9.84
CA SER A 58 10.32 -5.80 8.72
C SER A 58 9.85 -5.10 7.45
N LEU A 59 10.79 -4.53 6.70
CA LEU A 59 10.56 -3.83 5.45
C LEU A 59 11.19 -4.59 4.29
N HIS A 60 10.41 -4.83 3.24
CA HIS A 60 10.87 -5.40 1.98
C HIS A 60 10.63 -4.39 0.85
N LYS A 61 11.69 -3.74 0.39
CA LYS A 61 11.63 -2.80 -0.74
C LYS A 61 11.91 -3.56 -2.05
N ILE A 62 11.00 -3.46 -3.01
CA ILE A 62 11.10 -4.09 -4.32
C ILE A 62 11.15 -3.00 -5.38
N LYS A 63 12.26 -2.93 -6.13
CA LYS A 63 12.34 -2.10 -7.32
C LYS A 63 11.71 -2.85 -8.49
N GLY A 64 10.54 -2.39 -8.95
CA GLY A 64 9.81 -3.08 -10.01
C GLY A 64 8.51 -2.38 -10.38
N ASP A 65 7.97 -2.81 -11.51
CA ASP A 65 6.67 -2.34 -12.01
C ASP A 65 5.56 -3.26 -11.49
N LEU A 66 4.62 -2.68 -10.73
CA LEU A 66 3.49 -3.43 -10.16
C LEU A 66 2.60 -4.06 -11.25
N THR A 67 2.54 -3.46 -12.45
CA THR A 67 1.75 -4.00 -13.55
C THR A 67 2.22 -5.38 -14.00
N THR A 68 3.50 -5.69 -13.82
CA THR A 68 4.13 -6.97 -14.19
C THR A 68 4.61 -7.80 -13.01
N TYR A 69 4.72 -7.19 -11.82
CA TYR A 69 5.21 -7.89 -10.63
C TYR A 69 4.28 -9.04 -10.22
N PRO A 70 4.80 -10.25 -9.97
CA PRO A 70 4.00 -11.40 -9.56
C PRO A 70 3.55 -11.24 -8.09
N LEU A 71 2.32 -10.78 -7.89
CA LEU A 71 1.71 -10.73 -6.57
C LEU A 71 1.30 -12.14 -6.12
N GLU A 72 1.72 -12.55 -4.94
CA GLU A 72 1.27 -13.81 -4.32
C GLU A 72 -0.18 -13.68 -3.86
N GLU A 73 -1.00 -14.69 -4.17
CA GLU A 73 -2.39 -14.74 -3.73
C GLU A 73 -2.48 -14.98 -2.21
N ASN A 74 -3.52 -14.45 -1.56
CA ASN A 74 -3.80 -14.61 -0.13
C ASN A 74 -2.62 -14.23 0.81
N SER A 75 -1.86 -13.18 0.46
CA SER A 75 -0.60 -12.86 1.15
C SER A 75 -0.65 -11.59 1.99
N TYR A 76 -1.58 -10.68 1.71
CA TYR A 76 -1.63 -9.37 2.35
C TYR A 76 -2.90 -9.15 3.16
N ASP A 77 -2.75 -8.64 4.38
CA ASP A 77 -3.86 -8.24 5.26
C ASP A 77 -4.34 -6.83 4.92
N VAL A 78 -3.39 -5.95 4.55
CA VAL A 78 -3.68 -4.54 4.19
C VAL A 78 -2.86 -4.15 2.96
N ILE A 79 -3.51 -3.49 1.99
CA ILE A 79 -2.85 -2.89 0.83
C ILE A 79 -3.18 -1.40 0.80
N TYR A 80 -2.15 -0.56 0.84
CA TYR A 80 -2.24 0.86 0.52
C TYR A 80 -1.94 1.05 -0.96
N PHE A 81 -2.97 1.39 -1.74
CA PHE A 81 -2.85 1.56 -3.18
C PHE A 81 -2.84 3.06 -3.54
N ASP A 82 -1.64 3.61 -3.68
CA ASP A 82 -1.38 5.04 -3.88
C ASP A 82 -0.78 5.32 -5.26
N ALA A 83 -1.49 4.91 -6.32
CA ALA A 83 -1.13 5.22 -7.70
C ALA A 83 -1.60 6.63 -8.09
N PHE A 84 -0.97 7.22 -9.12
CA PHE A 84 -1.48 8.46 -9.72
C PHE A 84 -2.89 8.30 -10.24
N ALA A 85 -3.60 9.43 -10.43
CA ALA A 85 -4.99 9.41 -10.91
C ALA A 85 -5.14 8.62 -12.22
N PRO A 86 -6.30 7.95 -12.45
CA PRO A 86 -6.53 7.11 -13.64
C PRO A 86 -6.26 7.80 -14.98
N GLU A 87 -6.41 9.11 -15.05
CA GLU A 87 -6.11 9.89 -16.25
C GLU A 87 -4.61 10.05 -16.53
N LYS A 88 -3.78 9.92 -15.48
CA LYS A 88 -2.33 10.04 -15.59
C LYS A 88 -1.64 8.68 -15.70
N GLN A 89 -2.25 7.66 -15.14
CA GLN A 89 -1.66 6.33 -15.03
C GLN A 89 -2.76 5.24 -15.17
N PRO A 90 -3.42 5.16 -16.35
CA PRO A 90 -4.58 4.29 -16.55
C PRO A 90 -4.26 2.80 -16.38
N GLU A 91 -3.03 2.37 -16.68
CA GLU A 91 -2.55 1.00 -16.52
C GLU A 91 -2.64 0.50 -15.06
N MET A 92 -2.37 1.39 -14.10
CA MET A 92 -2.46 1.06 -12.67
C MET A 92 -3.91 0.79 -12.21
N TRP A 93 -4.88 1.23 -12.98
CA TRP A 93 -6.31 1.07 -12.66
C TRP A 93 -7.02 0.07 -13.59
N SER A 94 -6.25 -0.70 -14.37
CA SER A 94 -6.81 -1.73 -15.25
C SER A 94 -7.57 -2.80 -14.45
N ALA A 95 -8.61 -3.40 -15.06
CA ALA A 95 -9.37 -4.49 -14.43
C ALA A 95 -8.48 -5.70 -14.12
N GLU A 96 -7.50 -5.97 -14.98
CA GLU A 96 -6.54 -7.05 -14.80
C GLU A 96 -5.70 -6.86 -13.54
N LEU A 97 -5.03 -5.69 -13.40
CA LEU A 97 -4.20 -5.40 -12.24
C LEU A 97 -5.01 -5.37 -10.95
N LEU A 98 -6.16 -4.69 -10.94
CA LEU A 98 -7.02 -4.64 -9.76
C LEU A 98 -7.55 -6.03 -9.37
N GLY A 99 -7.81 -6.91 -10.34
CA GLY A 99 -8.14 -8.32 -10.10
C GLY A 99 -6.98 -9.09 -9.45
N ARG A 100 -5.74 -8.88 -9.89
CA ARG A 100 -4.53 -9.47 -9.27
C ARG A 100 -4.34 -8.96 -7.84
N ILE A 101 -4.48 -7.66 -7.63
CA ILE A 101 -4.40 -7.04 -6.30
C ILE A 101 -5.49 -7.60 -5.38
N ALA A 102 -6.72 -7.72 -5.86
CA ALA A 102 -7.82 -8.29 -5.05
C ALA A 102 -7.54 -9.74 -4.63
N ARG A 103 -6.99 -10.57 -5.53
CA ARG A 103 -6.61 -11.95 -5.17
C ARG A 103 -5.45 -12.03 -4.20
N SER A 104 -4.55 -11.06 -4.21
CA SER A 104 -3.40 -11.03 -3.28
C SER A 104 -3.79 -10.67 -1.84
N LEU A 105 -4.95 -10.05 -1.62
CA LEU A 105 -5.51 -9.86 -0.28
C LEU A 105 -5.90 -11.21 0.32
N ARG A 106 -5.73 -11.36 1.62
CA ARG A 106 -6.37 -12.42 2.41
C ARG A 106 -7.87 -12.21 2.54
N GLU A 107 -8.59 -13.22 2.95
CA GLU A 107 -9.98 -13.05 3.38
C GLU A 107 -10.04 -12.01 4.52
N GLU A 108 -11.03 -11.12 4.46
CA GLU A 108 -11.17 -9.94 5.32
C GLU A 108 -10.06 -8.89 5.16
N GLY A 109 -9.10 -9.10 4.26
CA GLY A 109 -8.05 -8.13 3.93
C GLY A 109 -8.62 -6.87 3.30
N ILE A 110 -7.96 -5.75 3.53
CA ILE A 110 -8.43 -4.41 3.17
C ILE A 110 -7.48 -3.75 2.17
N LEU A 111 -8.01 -3.24 1.07
CA LEU A 111 -7.34 -2.28 0.20
C LEU A 111 -7.85 -0.88 0.53
N SER A 112 -6.93 0.06 0.72
CA SER A 112 -7.23 1.49 0.90
C SER A 112 -6.60 2.32 -0.21
N THR A 113 -7.37 3.27 -0.77
CA THR A 113 -6.87 4.20 -1.79
C THR A 113 -7.49 5.58 -1.65
N TYR A 114 -6.70 6.61 -1.93
CA TYR A 114 -7.16 8.01 -1.99
C TYR A 114 -8.00 8.31 -3.23
N CYS A 115 -8.07 7.42 -4.22
CA CYS A 115 -8.86 7.63 -5.43
C CYS A 115 -10.31 7.22 -5.22
N ALA A 116 -11.18 8.19 -4.88
CA ALA A 116 -12.61 7.96 -4.61
C ALA A 116 -13.51 8.05 -5.87
N LYS A 117 -12.94 7.94 -7.10
CA LYS A 117 -13.70 8.02 -8.34
C LYS A 117 -14.67 6.86 -8.50
N GLY A 118 -15.84 7.15 -9.07
CA GLY A 118 -16.90 6.16 -9.28
C GLY A 118 -16.47 5.00 -10.17
N GLU A 119 -15.62 5.24 -11.17
CA GLU A 119 -15.08 4.18 -12.04
C GLU A 119 -14.14 3.24 -11.29
N VAL A 120 -13.27 3.77 -10.42
CA VAL A 120 -12.38 2.98 -9.58
C VAL A 120 -13.18 2.11 -8.63
N ARG A 121 -14.20 2.67 -7.99
CA ARG A 121 -15.13 1.91 -7.14
C ARG A 121 -15.75 0.73 -7.91
N ARG A 122 -16.27 0.98 -9.10
CA ARG A 122 -16.88 -0.09 -9.92
C ARG A 122 -15.88 -1.18 -10.29
N ARG A 123 -14.64 -0.81 -10.67
CA ARG A 123 -13.58 -1.77 -11.01
C ARG A 123 -13.19 -2.64 -9.80
N LEU A 124 -13.06 -2.04 -8.61
CA LEU A 124 -12.80 -2.79 -7.38
C LEU A 124 -13.95 -3.75 -7.04
N GLN A 125 -15.20 -3.33 -7.24
CA GLN A 125 -16.37 -4.20 -7.09
C GLN A 125 -16.38 -5.35 -8.10
N GLN A 126 -16.03 -5.08 -9.35
CA GLN A 126 -15.88 -6.12 -10.40
C GLN A 126 -14.73 -7.10 -10.09
N ALA A 127 -13.70 -6.64 -9.38
CA ALA A 127 -12.63 -7.50 -8.87
C ALA A 127 -13.04 -8.37 -7.67
N GLY A 128 -14.31 -8.30 -7.22
CA GLY A 128 -14.85 -9.13 -6.14
C GLY A 128 -14.70 -8.53 -4.74
N LEU A 129 -14.40 -7.23 -4.64
CA LEU A 129 -14.27 -6.56 -3.34
C LEU A 129 -15.56 -5.81 -2.96
N THR A 130 -15.89 -5.80 -1.67
CA THR A 130 -16.93 -4.91 -1.12
C THR A 130 -16.33 -3.55 -0.84
N VAL A 131 -16.86 -2.50 -1.49
CA VAL A 131 -16.24 -1.18 -1.49
C VAL A 131 -17.08 -0.17 -0.70
N HIS A 132 -16.45 0.46 0.28
CA HIS A 132 -17.01 1.51 1.11
C HIS A 132 -16.32 2.84 0.85
N ARG A 133 -17.08 3.94 0.95
CA ARG A 133 -16.53 5.29 1.06
C ARG A 133 -16.37 5.61 2.53
N THR A 134 -15.21 6.06 2.92
CA THR A 134 -14.92 6.49 4.28
C THR A 134 -14.41 7.93 4.29
N PRO A 135 -14.58 8.67 5.39
CA PRO A 135 -13.96 9.98 5.51
C PRO A 135 -12.45 9.91 5.28
N GLY A 136 -11.91 10.85 4.55
CA GLY A 136 -10.47 11.01 4.41
C GLY A 136 -9.83 11.59 5.69
N PRO A 137 -8.49 11.63 5.76
CA PRO A 137 -7.80 12.20 6.91
C PRO A 137 -8.08 13.70 7.05
N PRO A 138 -8.03 14.24 8.28
CA PRO A 138 -8.18 15.68 8.53
C PRO A 138 -7.20 16.51 7.67
N GLY A 139 -7.70 17.55 7.01
CA GLY A 139 -6.90 18.41 6.13
C GLY A 139 -6.54 17.79 4.76
N GLY A 140 -6.94 16.53 4.51
CA GLY A 140 -6.71 15.84 3.24
C GLY A 140 -7.96 15.72 2.36
N LYS A 141 -8.04 14.65 1.57
CA LYS A 141 -9.21 14.37 0.73
C LYS A 141 -10.45 14.12 1.58
N ARG A 142 -11.60 14.62 1.12
CA ARG A 142 -12.88 14.46 1.80
C ARG A 142 -13.28 13.00 1.99
N GLU A 143 -13.03 12.16 0.97
CA GLU A 143 -13.38 10.75 0.95
C GLU A 143 -12.23 9.90 0.40
N ILE A 144 -12.11 8.69 0.92
CA ILE A 144 -11.25 7.62 0.41
C ILE A 144 -12.09 6.36 0.16
N LEU A 145 -11.56 5.40 -0.60
CA LEU A 145 -12.18 4.09 -0.75
C LEU A 145 -11.45 3.07 0.13
N GLN A 146 -12.23 2.26 0.83
CA GLN A 146 -11.81 1.01 1.45
C GLN A 146 -12.55 -0.14 0.79
N ALA A 147 -11.80 -1.12 0.32
CA ALA A 147 -12.31 -2.28 -0.39
C ALA A 147 -11.89 -3.55 0.36
N ILE A 148 -12.86 -4.37 0.74
CA ILE A 148 -12.67 -5.53 1.62
C ILE A 148 -12.89 -6.81 0.81
N ARG A 149 -11.99 -7.78 0.93
CA ARG A 149 -12.18 -9.12 0.37
C ARG A 149 -13.08 -9.94 1.29
N ILE A 150 -14.30 -10.21 0.83
CA ILE A 150 -15.24 -11.05 1.59
C ILE A 150 -14.79 -12.52 1.50
N PRO A 151 -14.92 -13.32 2.61
CA PRO A 151 -14.69 -14.75 2.57
C PRO A 151 -15.52 -15.42 1.48
N SER A 152 -14.92 -16.37 0.78
CA SER A 152 -15.63 -17.22 -0.17
C SER A 152 -16.69 -18.01 0.59
N GLN A 153 -17.97 -17.72 0.35
CA GLN A 153 -19.02 -18.60 0.86
C GLN A 153 -18.81 -19.96 0.22
N ASN A 154 -18.35 -20.93 1.01
CA ASN A 154 -18.32 -22.33 0.59
C ASN A 154 -19.75 -22.71 0.17
N ARG A 155 -19.94 -22.89 -1.14
CA ARG A 155 -21.14 -23.57 -1.67
C ARG A 155 -20.99 -25.06 -1.55
#